data_7985835ce83a448686d8af5e99d9cee8
#
_entry.id   7985835ce83a448686d8af5e99d9cee8
#
_cell.length_a   1.000
_cell.length_b   1.000
_cell.length_c   1.000
_cell.angle_alpha   90.00
_cell.angle_beta   90.00
_cell.angle_gamma   90.00
#
_symmetry.space_group_name_H-M   'P 1'
#
loop_
_entity.id
_entity.type
_entity.pdbx_description
1 polymer ?
#
loop_
_entity_poly.entity_id
_entity_poly.type
_entity_poly.pdbx_seq_one_letter_code
_entity_poly.pdbx_strand_id
1 'polypeptide(L)'
;MVVYEKSEKGLNRIREIKSAVVYQSLPFEVHKSAVGLFIAEVARKSIREPEENPRLFEFLFRTFQFLDQTALPISNLHLHFLLELSFHLGFVPGGAWSDETPYFDLQEGFFASSKAASHQYLDTVTSQVLYQLLRCDYAQCHEVRIGRQMRQDLLEKLLAFYRYHIDNFPEINAHNILKTVLS
;
A
#
# COMPACT_ATOMS: atom_id res chain seq x y z
N MET A 1 -26.14 -2.99 8.15
CA MET A 1 -26.84 -2.39 6.99
C MET A 1 -28.06 -3.22 6.70
N VAL A 2 -29.22 -2.60 6.51
CA VAL A 2 -30.46 -3.25 6.08
C VAL A 2 -30.75 -2.79 4.67
N VAL A 3 -30.99 -3.74 3.75
CA VAL A 3 -31.17 -3.48 2.32
C VAL A 3 -32.54 -4.02 1.89
N TYR A 4 -33.27 -3.28 1.07
CA TYR A 4 -34.42 -3.81 0.35
C TYR A 4 -33.92 -4.46 -0.94
N GLU A 5 -34.05 -5.78 -1.01
CA GLU A 5 -33.75 -6.53 -2.23
C GLU A 5 -34.88 -6.31 -3.25
N LYS A 6 -34.53 -5.80 -4.42
CA LYS A 6 -35.40 -5.78 -5.59
C LYS A 6 -35.05 -6.95 -6.49
N SER A 7 -36.09 -7.65 -6.99
CA SER A 7 -35.96 -8.75 -7.94
C SER A 7 -35.06 -8.36 -9.13
N GLU A 8 -34.13 -9.22 -9.46
CA GLU A 8 -33.25 -9.47 -10.61
C GLU A 8 -32.78 -8.34 -11.56
N LYS A 9 -33.33 -7.14 -11.57
CA LYS A 9 -32.95 -6.07 -12.53
C LYS A 9 -32.92 -4.65 -11.94
N GLY A 10 -32.26 -4.44 -10.80
CA GLY A 10 -32.13 -3.08 -10.29
C GLY A 10 -31.21 -2.93 -9.10
N LEU A 11 -30.72 -1.71 -8.84
CA LEU A 11 -29.94 -1.40 -7.64
C LEU A 11 -30.79 -1.60 -6.38
N ASN A 12 -30.23 -2.28 -5.39
CA ASN A 12 -30.81 -2.45 -4.08
C ASN A 12 -30.86 -1.10 -3.34
N ARG A 13 -31.91 -0.86 -2.58
CA ARG A 13 -32.01 0.36 -1.77
C ARG A 13 -31.56 0.10 -0.34
N ILE A 14 -30.60 0.91 0.12
CA ILE A 14 -30.20 0.90 1.53
C ILE A 14 -31.36 1.52 2.35
N ARG A 15 -31.88 0.76 3.29
CA ARG A 15 -32.90 1.22 4.24
C ARG A 15 -32.26 1.87 5.46
N GLU A 16 -31.24 1.21 6.01
CA GLU A 16 -30.57 1.63 7.22
C GLU A 16 -29.08 1.31 7.15
N ILE A 17 -28.24 2.28 7.51
CA ILE A 17 -26.81 2.12 7.60
C ILE A 17 -26.32 2.72 8.92
N LYS A 18 -25.45 1.99 9.61
CA LYS A 18 -24.71 2.50 10.79
C LYS A 18 -23.23 2.32 10.52
N SER A 19 -22.42 3.27 10.99
CA SER A 19 -20.97 3.13 10.99
C SER A 19 -20.57 1.95 11.86
N ALA A 20 -19.75 1.04 11.31
CA ALA A 20 -19.19 -0.08 12.08
C ALA A 20 -18.07 0.40 13.02
N VAL A 21 -17.34 1.44 12.62
CA VAL A 21 -16.26 2.05 13.38
C VAL A 21 -16.40 3.57 13.32
N VAL A 22 -16.19 4.23 14.44
CA VAL A 22 -16.05 5.69 14.53
C VAL A 22 -14.58 5.98 14.78
N TYR A 23 -13.88 6.48 13.77
CA TYR A 23 -12.48 6.85 13.89
C TYR A 23 -12.30 8.07 14.81
N GLN A 24 -11.27 8.02 15.67
CA GLN A 24 -11.04 9.01 16.71
C GLN A 24 -9.92 10.00 16.34
N SER A 25 -8.90 9.57 15.65
CA SER A 25 -7.74 10.39 15.29
C SER A 25 -7.58 10.55 13.78
N LEU A 26 -7.88 9.53 13.01
CA LEU A 26 -7.71 9.49 11.54
C LEU A 26 -8.32 10.72 10.82
N PRO A 27 -9.53 11.21 11.13
CA PRO A 27 -10.10 12.38 10.46
C PRO A 27 -9.51 13.72 10.93
N PHE A 28 -8.82 13.74 12.09
CA PHE A 28 -8.42 14.98 12.77
C PHE A 28 -6.91 15.22 12.75
N GLU A 29 -6.10 14.19 12.59
CA GLU A 29 -4.65 14.29 12.51
C GLU A 29 -4.19 14.35 11.04
N VAL A 30 -3.59 15.47 10.62
CA VAL A 30 -3.21 15.72 9.22
C VAL A 30 -2.35 14.61 8.62
N HIS A 31 -1.36 14.11 9.37
CA HIS A 31 -0.49 13.02 8.90
C HIS A 31 -1.26 11.72 8.69
N LYS A 32 -2.14 11.36 9.63
CA LYS A 32 -2.99 10.16 9.52
C LYS A 32 -4.00 10.30 8.39
N SER A 33 -4.64 11.46 8.27
CA SER A 33 -5.57 11.74 7.16
C SER A 33 -4.88 11.61 5.80
N ALA A 34 -3.66 12.14 5.64
CA ALA A 34 -2.91 12.05 4.39
C ALA A 34 -2.57 10.61 4.02
N VAL A 35 -2.10 9.80 5.00
CA VAL A 35 -1.83 8.37 4.80
C VAL A 35 -3.13 7.62 4.49
N GLY A 36 -4.22 7.89 5.21
CA GLY A 36 -5.52 7.27 4.98
C GLY A 36 -6.08 7.56 3.58
N LEU A 37 -5.98 8.80 3.10
CA LEU A 37 -6.39 9.18 1.74
C LEU A 37 -5.56 8.44 0.68
N PHE A 38 -4.24 8.33 0.88
CA PHE A 38 -3.37 7.57 -0.01
C PHE A 38 -3.78 6.08 -0.05
N ILE A 39 -3.95 5.45 1.11
CA ILE A 39 -4.40 4.06 1.22
C ILE A 39 -5.73 3.85 0.50
N ALA A 40 -6.71 4.72 0.74
CA ALA A 40 -8.03 4.64 0.11
C ALA A 40 -7.96 4.79 -1.41
N GLU A 41 -7.14 5.73 -1.92
CA GLU A 41 -6.98 5.93 -3.37
C GLU A 41 -6.31 4.73 -4.03
N VAL A 42 -5.21 4.22 -3.44
CA VAL A 42 -4.50 3.05 -3.98
C VAL A 42 -5.42 1.84 -3.98
N ALA A 43 -6.07 1.53 -2.86
CA ALA A 43 -7.00 0.40 -2.75
C ALA A 43 -8.11 0.49 -3.82
N ARG A 44 -8.78 1.65 -3.93
CA ARG A 44 -9.84 1.87 -4.93
C ARG A 44 -9.37 1.69 -6.36
N LYS A 45 -8.11 2.05 -6.67
CA LYS A 45 -7.55 1.98 -8.03
C LYS A 45 -6.92 0.62 -8.35
N SER A 46 -6.54 -0.16 -7.34
CA SER A 46 -5.93 -1.48 -7.51
C SER A 46 -6.94 -2.61 -7.52
N ILE A 47 -8.00 -2.51 -6.72
CA ILE A 47 -8.98 -3.58 -6.56
C ILE A 47 -9.99 -3.50 -7.70
N ARG A 48 -10.05 -4.55 -8.52
CA ARG A 48 -10.92 -4.65 -9.71
C ARG A 48 -11.85 -5.85 -9.70
N GLU A 49 -11.69 -6.72 -8.72
CA GLU A 49 -12.46 -7.95 -8.63
C GLU A 49 -13.90 -7.65 -8.21
N PRO A 50 -14.90 -8.15 -8.94
CA PRO A 50 -16.30 -8.04 -8.56
C PRO A 50 -16.70 -9.05 -7.47
N GLU A 51 -15.83 -10.01 -7.15
CA GLU A 51 -16.09 -11.10 -6.22
C GLU A 51 -15.76 -10.68 -4.77
N GLU A 52 -16.46 -11.33 -3.83
CA GLU A 52 -16.20 -11.13 -2.41
C GLU A 52 -14.80 -11.63 -2.03
N ASN A 53 -13.98 -10.76 -1.46
CA ASN A 53 -12.66 -11.10 -0.93
C ASN A 53 -12.58 -10.72 0.56
N PRO A 54 -13.02 -11.61 1.47
CA PRO A 54 -13.03 -11.33 2.91
C PRO A 54 -11.63 -11.05 3.49
N ARG A 55 -10.58 -11.67 2.95
CA ARG A 55 -9.20 -11.45 3.41
C ARG A 55 -8.71 -10.06 3.08
N LEU A 56 -8.96 -9.60 1.86
CA LEU A 56 -8.61 -8.25 1.42
C LEU A 56 -9.42 -7.21 2.20
N PHE A 57 -10.73 -7.46 2.43
CA PHE A 57 -11.56 -6.59 3.26
C PHE A 57 -11.01 -6.47 4.68
N GLU A 58 -10.71 -7.59 5.32
CA GLU A 58 -10.16 -7.62 6.69
C GLU A 58 -8.80 -6.91 6.77
N PHE A 59 -7.94 -7.11 5.78
CA PHE A 59 -6.67 -6.39 5.68
C PHE A 59 -6.87 -4.87 5.64
N LEU A 60 -7.73 -4.38 4.75
CA LEU A 60 -8.03 -2.94 4.66
C LEU A 60 -8.66 -2.41 5.94
N PHE A 61 -9.60 -3.13 6.50
CA PHE A 61 -10.29 -2.75 7.73
C PHE A 61 -9.30 -2.61 8.90
N ARG A 62 -8.41 -3.59 9.09
CA ARG A 62 -7.37 -3.54 10.13
C ARG A 62 -6.34 -2.45 9.88
N THR A 63 -5.98 -2.19 8.63
CA THR A 63 -5.06 -1.10 8.28
C THR A 63 -5.61 0.26 8.74
N PHE A 64 -6.87 0.55 8.46
CA PHE A 64 -7.49 1.80 8.90
C PHE A 64 -7.66 1.88 10.42
N GLN A 65 -8.00 0.76 11.08
CA GLN A 65 -8.06 0.71 12.54
C GLN A 65 -6.67 0.95 13.17
N PHE A 66 -5.64 0.30 12.65
CA PHE A 66 -4.27 0.52 13.11
C PHE A 66 -3.85 1.98 12.93
N LEU A 67 -4.08 2.56 11.76
CA LEU A 67 -3.74 3.95 11.46
C LEU A 67 -4.46 4.93 12.41
N ASP A 68 -5.71 4.66 12.74
CA ASP A 68 -6.48 5.46 13.70
C ASP A 68 -5.92 5.36 15.13
N GLN A 69 -5.62 4.13 15.59
CA GLN A 69 -5.32 3.85 16.98
C GLN A 69 -3.84 3.99 17.34
N THR A 70 -2.93 3.91 16.35
CA THR A 70 -1.49 3.90 16.63
C THR A 70 -1.00 5.24 17.18
N ALA A 71 -0.12 5.16 18.18
CA ALA A 71 0.73 6.27 18.62
C ALA A 71 2.16 6.19 18.07
N LEU A 72 2.48 5.13 17.30
CA LEU A 72 3.79 4.93 16.67
C LEU A 72 3.97 5.86 15.47
N PRO A 73 5.24 6.15 15.08
CA PRO A 73 5.50 6.91 13.87
C PRO A 73 4.95 6.21 12.62
N ILE A 74 4.22 6.93 11.79
CA ILE A 74 3.55 6.39 10.59
C ILE A 74 4.25 6.73 9.28
N SER A 75 5.46 7.29 9.34
CA SER A 75 6.18 7.81 8.16
C SER A 75 6.45 6.75 7.08
N ASN A 76 6.60 5.48 7.43
CA ASN A 76 6.84 4.37 6.50
C ASN A 76 5.58 3.53 6.23
N LEU A 77 4.47 3.81 6.92
CA LEU A 77 3.27 2.98 6.87
C LEU A 77 2.71 2.82 5.45
N HIS A 78 2.74 3.88 4.67
CA HIS A 78 2.26 3.87 3.28
C HIS A 78 3.10 2.99 2.35
N LEU A 79 4.41 2.87 2.59
CA LEU A 79 5.30 1.96 1.85
C LEU A 79 5.00 0.50 2.21
N HIS A 80 4.91 0.21 3.51
CA HIS A 80 4.58 -1.12 4.00
C HIS A 80 3.19 -1.55 3.53
N PHE A 81 2.20 -0.64 3.55
CA PHE A 81 0.87 -0.89 2.99
C PHE A 81 0.89 -1.33 1.52
N LEU A 82 1.70 -0.68 0.67
CA LEU A 82 1.83 -1.08 -0.73
C LEU A 82 2.35 -2.52 -0.87
N LEU A 83 3.32 -2.90 -0.05
CA LEU A 83 3.88 -4.26 -0.08
C LEU A 83 2.86 -5.31 0.39
N GLU A 84 2.15 -5.05 1.47
CA GLU A 84 1.08 -5.93 1.96
C GLU A 84 -0.09 -6.02 0.97
N LEU A 85 -0.50 -4.89 0.37
CA LEU A 85 -1.56 -4.89 -0.63
C LEU A 85 -1.14 -5.70 -1.87
N SER A 86 0.12 -5.61 -2.32
CA SER A 86 0.61 -6.40 -3.45
C SER A 86 0.52 -7.90 -3.21
N PHE A 87 0.73 -8.35 -1.97
CA PHE A 87 0.51 -9.74 -1.56
C PHE A 87 -0.97 -10.16 -1.75
N HIS A 88 -1.90 -9.33 -1.30
CA HIS A 88 -3.34 -9.58 -1.45
C HIS A 88 -3.80 -9.54 -2.91
N LEU A 89 -3.09 -8.82 -3.78
CA LEU A 89 -3.37 -8.72 -5.21
C LEU A 89 -2.59 -9.76 -6.06
N GLY A 90 -1.72 -10.57 -5.44
CA GLY A 90 -1.06 -11.69 -6.08
C GLY A 90 0.25 -11.38 -6.82
N PHE A 91 0.87 -10.21 -6.59
CA PHE A 91 2.16 -9.83 -7.19
C PHE A 91 3.22 -9.37 -6.17
N VAL A 92 3.36 -10.11 -5.10
CA VAL A 92 4.32 -9.80 -4.03
C VAL A 92 5.77 -9.86 -4.53
N PRO A 93 6.63 -8.92 -4.07
CA PRO A 93 8.07 -9.01 -4.33
C PRO A 93 8.66 -10.34 -3.87
N GLY A 94 9.36 -11.03 -4.77
CA GLY A 94 9.91 -12.36 -4.55
C GLY A 94 11.43 -12.38 -4.33
N GLY A 95 11.93 -13.52 -3.83
CA GLY A 95 13.34 -13.70 -3.52
C GLY A 95 13.77 -13.06 -2.20
N ALA A 96 15.07 -12.89 -2.03
CA ALA A 96 15.68 -12.27 -0.86
C ALA A 96 16.83 -11.36 -1.28
N TRP A 97 17.00 -10.26 -0.57
CA TRP A 97 18.20 -9.44 -0.70
C TRP A 97 19.41 -10.16 -0.08
N SER A 98 20.52 -10.18 -0.80
CA SER A 98 21.83 -10.63 -0.35
C SER A 98 22.94 -9.91 -1.13
N ASP A 99 24.20 -10.13 -0.76
CA ASP A 99 25.34 -9.63 -1.52
C ASP A 99 25.41 -10.22 -2.94
N GLU A 100 24.80 -11.39 -3.15
CA GLU A 100 24.70 -12.05 -4.47
C GLU A 100 23.50 -11.54 -5.29
N THR A 101 22.45 -11.05 -4.63
CA THR A 101 21.22 -10.51 -5.25
C THR A 101 20.90 -9.11 -4.73
N PRO A 102 21.79 -8.12 -4.96
CA PRO A 102 21.71 -6.81 -4.32
C PRO A 102 20.71 -5.84 -4.97
N TYR A 103 20.16 -6.17 -6.13
CA TYR A 103 19.22 -5.31 -6.86
C TYR A 103 17.83 -5.90 -6.84
N PHE A 104 16.79 -5.06 -6.83
CA PHE A 104 15.42 -5.50 -7.04
C PHE A 104 14.92 -5.04 -8.40
N ASP A 105 14.54 -5.98 -9.26
CA ASP A 105 13.94 -5.70 -10.56
C ASP A 105 12.46 -5.41 -10.39
N LEU A 106 12.01 -4.21 -10.77
CA LEU A 106 10.63 -3.77 -10.62
C LEU A 106 9.68 -4.44 -11.63
N GLN A 107 10.20 -4.84 -12.77
CA GLN A 107 9.39 -5.46 -13.81
C GLN A 107 9.16 -6.94 -13.54
N GLU A 108 10.24 -7.65 -13.17
CA GLU A 108 10.15 -9.08 -12.84
C GLU A 108 9.63 -9.33 -11.41
N GLY A 109 9.76 -8.34 -10.52
CA GLY A 109 9.33 -8.45 -9.13
C GLY A 109 10.24 -9.31 -8.25
N PHE A 110 11.53 -9.45 -8.59
CA PHE A 110 12.48 -10.31 -7.88
C PHE A 110 13.81 -9.62 -7.57
N PHE A 111 14.47 -10.08 -6.49
CA PHE A 111 15.86 -9.72 -6.21
C PHE A 111 16.80 -10.43 -7.19
N ALA A 112 17.75 -9.68 -7.77
CA ALA A 112 18.61 -10.10 -8.86
C ALA A 112 20.08 -9.79 -8.61
N SER A 113 20.97 -10.59 -9.20
CA SER A 113 22.42 -10.42 -9.13
C SER A 113 22.97 -9.28 -10.00
N SER A 114 22.22 -8.87 -11.02
CA SER A 114 22.60 -7.81 -11.95
C SER A 114 21.50 -6.79 -12.13
N LYS A 115 21.87 -5.59 -12.57
CA LYS A 115 20.91 -4.53 -12.89
C LYS A 115 20.08 -4.91 -14.10
N ALA A 116 18.78 -4.71 -14.02
CA ALA A 116 17.89 -4.91 -15.17
C ALA A 116 18.31 -4.02 -16.35
N ALA A 117 18.31 -4.58 -17.54
CA ALA A 117 18.64 -3.86 -18.77
C ALA A 117 17.67 -2.70 -19.06
N SER A 118 16.44 -2.81 -18.57
CA SER A 118 15.39 -1.78 -18.68
C SER A 118 15.61 -0.55 -17.79
N HIS A 119 16.65 -0.51 -16.95
CA HIS A 119 16.88 0.51 -15.93
C HIS A 119 15.77 0.63 -14.88
N GLN A 120 14.88 -0.34 -14.82
CA GLN A 120 13.75 -0.40 -13.90
C GLN A 120 14.07 -1.29 -12.69
N TYR A 121 15.03 -0.86 -11.89
CA TYR A 121 15.49 -1.58 -10.71
C TYR A 121 15.70 -0.62 -9.54
N LEU A 122 15.73 -1.18 -8.33
CA LEU A 122 16.23 -0.52 -7.15
C LEU A 122 17.73 -0.79 -7.00
N ASP A 123 18.49 0.23 -6.60
CA ASP A 123 19.90 0.05 -6.25
C ASP A 123 20.05 -0.80 -4.97
N THR A 124 21.30 -1.17 -4.66
CA THR A 124 21.62 -2.03 -3.52
C THR A 124 21.06 -1.53 -2.19
N VAL A 125 21.17 -0.24 -1.90
CA VAL A 125 20.74 0.34 -0.63
C VAL A 125 19.23 0.36 -0.54
N THR A 126 18.55 0.79 -1.61
CA THR A 126 17.10 0.85 -1.66
C THR A 126 16.48 -0.56 -1.67
N SER A 127 17.14 -1.53 -2.33
CA SER A 127 16.73 -2.94 -2.32
C SER A 127 16.82 -3.56 -0.93
N GLN A 128 17.88 -3.23 -0.17
CA GLN A 128 18.01 -3.66 1.22
C GLN A 128 16.89 -3.09 2.10
N VAL A 129 16.56 -1.82 1.94
CA VAL A 129 15.44 -1.18 2.64
C VAL A 129 14.11 -1.81 2.26
N LEU A 130 13.86 -2.10 0.98
CA LEU A 130 12.69 -2.84 0.53
C LEU A 130 12.58 -4.19 1.23
N TYR A 131 13.69 -4.94 1.29
CA TYR A 131 13.73 -6.24 1.95
C TYR A 131 13.43 -6.15 3.46
N GLN A 132 13.93 -5.12 4.15
CA GLN A 132 13.59 -4.87 5.56
C GLN A 132 12.09 -4.60 5.74
N LEU A 133 11.50 -3.78 4.87
CA LEU A 133 10.05 -3.49 4.90
C LEU A 133 9.19 -4.73 4.61
N LEU A 134 9.64 -5.65 3.76
CA LEU A 134 8.96 -6.92 3.48
C LEU A 134 8.95 -7.89 4.67
N ARG A 135 9.86 -7.71 5.62
CA ARG A 135 10.04 -8.60 6.78
C ARG A 135 9.48 -8.07 8.08
N CYS A 136 9.00 -6.86 8.10
CA CYS A 136 8.40 -6.26 9.30
C CYS A 136 6.86 -6.27 9.19
N ASP A 137 6.20 -6.07 10.33
CA ASP A 137 4.76 -5.80 10.39
C ASP A 137 4.46 -4.29 10.50
N TYR A 138 3.18 -3.93 10.57
CA TYR A 138 2.76 -2.52 10.72
C TYR A 138 3.37 -1.83 11.94
N ALA A 139 3.48 -2.54 13.07
CA ALA A 139 4.02 -1.96 14.30
C ALA A 139 5.54 -1.75 14.22
N GLN A 140 6.24 -2.53 13.39
CA GLN A 140 7.70 -2.51 13.25
C GLN A 140 8.18 -1.64 12.08
N CYS A 141 7.35 -1.34 11.09
CA CYS A 141 7.76 -0.64 9.87
C CYS A 141 8.41 0.73 10.14
N HIS A 142 8.10 1.38 11.27
CA HIS A 142 8.71 2.63 11.69
C HIS A 142 10.17 2.47 12.15
N GLU A 143 10.61 1.27 12.53
CA GLU A 143 11.98 0.97 12.94
C GLU A 143 12.95 0.94 11.76
N VAL A 144 12.43 0.68 10.54
CA VAL A 144 13.23 0.74 9.31
C VAL A 144 13.68 2.18 9.07
N ARG A 145 14.98 2.42 9.13
CA ARG A 145 15.54 3.78 8.97
C ARG A 145 15.56 4.20 7.51
N ILE A 146 14.63 5.06 7.13
CA ILE A 146 14.49 5.57 5.77
C ILE A 146 14.52 7.10 5.82
N GLY A 147 15.53 7.71 5.17
CA GLY A 147 15.59 9.15 5.02
C GLY A 147 14.45 9.67 4.13
N ARG A 148 14.09 10.94 4.28
CA ARG A 148 12.98 11.57 3.55
C ARG A 148 13.07 11.36 2.04
N GLN A 149 14.21 11.67 1.43
CA GLN A 149 14.39 11.54 -0.02
C GLN A 149 14.22 10.09 -0.47
N MET A 150 14.89 9.15 0.19
CA MET A 150 14.77 7.73 -0.13
C MET A 150 13.34 7.22 0.02
N ARG A 151 12.58 7.72 1.00
CA ARG A 151 11.15 7.36 1.19
C ARG A 151 10.30 7.81 0.00
N GLN A 152 10.56 9.02 -0.49
CA GLN A 152 9.87 9.55 -1.67
C GLN A 152 10.24 8.77 -2.93
N ASP A 153 11.53 8.50 -3.13
CA ASP A 153 12.01 7.74 -4.28
C ASP A 153 11.50 6.30 -4.28
N LEU A 154 11.50 5.65 -3.11
CA LEU A 154 10.95 4.29 -2.96
C LEU A 154 9.43 4.27 -3.20
N LEU A 155 8.70 5.27 -2.75
CA LEU A 155 7.26 5.39 -3.05
C LEU A 155 7.01 5.46 -4.57
N GLU A 156 7.74 6.29 -5.30
CA GLU A 156 7.64 6.37 -6.77
C GLU A 156 7.95 5.02 -7.44
N LYS A 157 8.98 4.34 -6.96
CA LYS A 157 9.39 3.03 -7.48
C LYS A 157 8.34 1.95 -7.18
N LEU A 158 7.73 1.95 -5.99
CA LEU A 158 6.63 1.03 -5.67
C LEU A 158 5.38 1.32 -6.51
N LEU A 159 5.05 2.58 -6.77
CA LEU A 159 3.97 2.92 -7.70
C LEU A 159 4.29 2.51 -9.15
N ALA A 160 5.58 2.55 -9.56
CA ALA A 160 6.01 2.00 -10.84
C ALA A 160 5.88 0.46 -10.85
N PHE A 161 6.25 -0.22 -9.76
CA PHE A 161 6.05 -1.66 -9.58
C PHE A 161 4.57 -2.05 -9.80
N TYR A 162 3.63 -1.30 -9.22
CA TYR A 162 2.19 -1.52 -9.45
C TYR A 162 1.80 -1.37 -10.92
N ARG A 163 2.39 -0.41 -11.66
CA ARG A 163 2.11 -0.23 -13.10
C ARG A 163 2.61 -1.38 -13.97
N TYR A 164 3.64 -2.11 -13.54
CA TYR A 164 4.11 -3.29 -14.24
C TYR A 164 3.21 -4.52 -14.00
N HIS A 165 2.60 -4.61 -12.83
CA HIS A 165 1.86 -5.79 -12.40
C HIS A 165 0.33 -5.65 -12.49
N ILE A 166 -0.20 -4.44 -12.68
CA ILE A 166 -1.64 -4.18 -12.85
C ILE A 166 -1.87 -3.48 -14.19
N ASP A 167 -2.59 -4.13 -15.08
CA ASP A 167 -2.97 -3.56 -16.38
C ASP A 167 -3.69 -2.22 -16.22
N ASN A 168 -3.24 -1.20 -16.99
CA ASN A 168 -3.83 0.13 -16.97
C ASN A 168 -3.99 0.71 -15.55
N PHE A 169 -3.00 0.49 -14.66
CA PHE A 169 -3.01 1.05 -13.32
C PHE A 169 -3.07 2.59 -13.40
N PRO A 170 -4.09 3.23 -12.82
CA PRO A 170 -4.25 4.68 -12.93
C PRO A 170 -3.20 5.44 -12.14
N GLU A 171 -2.98 6.69 -12.50
CA GLU A 171 -2.13 7.59 -11.71
C GLU A 171 -2.71 7.79 -10.29
N ILE A 172 -1.84 7.75 -9.28
CA ILE A 172 -2.16 8.01 -7.88
C ILE A 172 -1.83 9.47 -7.59
N ASN A 173 -2.81 10.25 -7.14
CA ASN A 173 -2.61 11.69 -6.87
C ASN A 173 -2.28 11.98 -5.39
N ALA A 174 -2.81 11.18 -4.47
CA ALA A 174 -2.59 11.37 -3.03
C ALA A 174 -1.12 11.24 -2.60
N HIS A 175 -0.24 10.63 -3.41
CA HIS A 175 1.19 10.60 -3.13
C HIS A 175 1.81 12.00 -3.06
N ASN A 176 1.27 12.99 -3.80
CA ASN A 176 1.73 14.37 -3.74
C ASN A 176 1.41 15.02 -2.37
N ILE A 177 0.26 14.65 -1.78
CA ILE A 177 -0.11 15.08 -0.42
C ILE A 177 0.87 14.49 0.59
N LEU A 178 1.21 13.19 0.46
CA LEU A 178 2.19 12.55 1.34
C LEU A 178 3.55 13.22 1.28
N LYS A 179 4.03 13.59 0.08
CA LYS A 179 5.30 14.30 -0.09
C LYS A 179 5.35 15.64 0.69
N THR A 180 4.22 16.32 0.77
CA THR A 180 4.10 17.60 1.49
C THR A 180 3.96 17.40 3.00
N VAL A 181 3.16 16.42 3.41
CA VAL A 181 2.76 16.22 4.81
C VAL A 181 3.81 15.42 5.60
N LEU A 182 4.45 14.41 4.98
CA LEU A 182 5.49 13.59 5.63
C LEU A 182 6.92 14.14 5.38
N SER A 183 7.00 15.40 5.09
CA SER A 183 8.27 16.08 4.85
C SER A 183 9.04 16.39 6.14
#